data_2976d4cda742db42f502ab6bae26117e
#
_entry.id   2976d4cda742db42f502ab6bae26117e
#
_cell.length_a   1.000
_cell.length_b   1.000
_cell.length_c   1.000
_cell.angle_alpha   90.00
_cell.angle_beta   90.00
_cell.angle_gamma   90.00
#
_symmetry.space_group_name_H-M   'P 1'
#
loop_
_entity.id
_entity.type
_entity.pdbx_description
1 polymer ?
#
loop_
_entity_poly.entity_id
_entity_poly.type
_entity_poly.pdbx_seq_one_letter_code
_entity_poly.pdbx_strand_id
1 'polypeptide(L)'
;MSTPTDPDLDTARGLIDGALVDLLAVPDAGLDAPWIWPDHGEVDRRYGFFRILEDLDAATAAIDASGAARPLDQAIVAPTTVARWELIGLLAPLTEADLDADPGGDEWTIRQTVAHIIASQHAYGAYTAWWREQAIRTSDERLPFAPDGLDDPAWDEAVAANGSLDQVRGRLHLALEGATALLSDLTSDELAFGARWSDLPVTVGFRQGRWASHITEHTVQVDKTLVWLGRQPSEAERLVRLVAAAWGRLEACVWPRPPDADALRVTVDAARRAAATAASVRAAGTA
;
A
#
# COMPACT_ATOMS: atom_id res chain seq x y z
N MET A 1 1.89 -36.62 0.07
CA MET A 1 0.85 -35.59 0.18
C MET A 1 1.49 -34.45 0.98
N SER A 2 1.81 -33.33 0.33
CA SER A 2 2.30 -32.13 1.03
C SER A 2 1.13 -31.59 1.89
N THR A 3 1.38 -31.36 3.17
CA THR A 3 0.49 -30.59 4.04
C THR A 3 0.22 -29.24 3.35
N PRO A 4 -1.03 -28.78 3.28
CA PRO A 4 -1.29 -27.42 2.82
C PRO A 4 -0.48 -26.48 3.72
N THR A 5 0.37 -25.65 3.12
CA THR A 5 1.01 -24.55 3.84
C THR A 5 -0.12 -23.69 4.44
N ASP A 6 -0.02 -23.39 5.71
CA ASP A 6 -1.00 -22.49 6.35
C ASP A 6 -1.10 -21.20 5.53
N PRO A 7 -2.29 -20.66 5.30
CA PRO A 7 -2.47 -19.43 4.54
C PRO A 7 -1.73 -18.29 5.25
N ASP A 8 -0.85 -17.60 4.53
CA ASP A 8 -0.14 -16.44 5.06
C ASP A 8 -0.33 -15.23 4.13
N LEU A 9 -0.21 -14.04 4.70
CA LEU A 9 -0.44 -12.79 4.00
C LEU A 9 0.67 -12.48 2.99
N ASP A 10 1.90 -12.93 3.23
CA ASP A 10 3.02 -12.68 2.31
C ASP A 10 2.86 -13.49 1.02
N THR A 11 2.37 -14.73 1.14
CA THR A 11 1.95 -15.51 -0.04
C THR A 11 0.86 -14.78 -0.83
N ALA A 12 -0.14 -14.21 -0.16
CA ALA A 12 -1.22 -13.47 -0.83
C ALA A 12 -0.69 -12.20 -1.51
N ARG A 13 0.21 -11.45 -0.88
CA ARG A 13 0.90 -10.28 -1.48
C ARG A 13 1.65 -10.67 -2.74
N GLY A 14 2.43 -11.76 -2.69
CA GLY A 14 3.16 -12.26 -3.87
C GLY A 14 2.25 -12.67 -5.02
N LEU A 15 1.08 -13.24 -4.74
CA LEU A 15 0.06 -13.56 -5.76
C LEU A 15 -0.50 -12.30 -6.42
N ILE A 16 -0.75 -11.25 -5.64
CA ILE A 16 -1.24 -9.97 -6.17
C ILE A 16 -0.14 -9.26 -6.99
N ASP A 17 1.10 -9.24 -6.51
CA ASP A 17 2.20 -8.67 -7.30
C ASP A 17 2.34 -9.37 -8.65
N GLY A 18 2.23 -10.70 -8.69
CA GLY A 18 2.20 -11.48 -9.93
C GLY A 18 1.00 -11.11 -10.81
N ALA A 19 -0.19 -10.95 -10.21
CA ALA A 19 -1.39 -10.54 -10.94
C ALA A 19 -1.26 -9.16 -11.58
N LEU A 20 -0.68 -8.18 -10.88
CA LEU A 20 -0.42 -6.84 -11.43
C LEU A 20 0.52 -6.90 -12.65
N VAL A 21 1.58 -7.74 -12.57
CA VAL A 21 2.50 -7.96 -13.69
C VAL A 21 1.80 -8.59 -14.89
N ASP A 22 0.95 -9.60 -14.67
CA ASP A 22 0.19 -10.26 -15.74
C ASP A 22 -0.80 -9.30 -16.41
N LEU A 23 -1.48 -8.46 -15.64
CA LEU A 23 -2.41 -7.45 -16.14
C LEU A 23 -1.70 -6.35 -16.95
N LEU A 24 -0.53 -5.88 -16.49
CA LEU A 24 0.29 -4.90 -17.21
C LEU A 24 0.84 -5.43 -18.54
N ALA A 25 0.94 -6.75 -18.71
CA ALA A 25 1.32 -7.35 -19.97
C ALA A 25 0.20 -7.29 -21.02
N VAL A 26 -1.00 -6.82 -20.68
CA VAL A 26 -2.13 -6.61 -21.61
C VAL A 26 -2.05 -5.18 -22.15
N PRO A 27 -1.72 -4.98 -23.44
CA PRO A 27 -1.70 -3.64 -24.02
C PRO A 27 -3.13 -3.10 -24.19
N ASP A 28 -3.30 -1.78 -24.20
CA ASP A 28 -4.61 -1.13 -24.38
C ASP A 28 -5.34 -1.64 -25.63
N ALA A 29 -4.61 -1.82 -26.75
CA ALA A 29 -5.18 -2.36 -27.98
C ALA A 29 -5.70 -3.82 -27.85
N GLY A 30 -5.32 -4.52 -26.81
CA GLY A 30 -5.78 -5.87 -26.51
C GLY A 30 -6.94 -5.93 -25.52
N LEU A 31 -7.34 -4.82 -24.92
CA LEU A 31 -8.40 -4.82 -23.90
C LEU A 31 -9.78 -5.20 -24.44
N ASP A 32 -10.06 -4.87 -25.71
CA ASP A 32 -11.32 -5.23 -26.40
C ASP A 32 -11.29 -6.65 -26.99
N ALA A 33 -10.15 -7.37 -26.90
CA ALA A 33 -10.06 -8.73 -27.42
C ALA A 33 -10.92 -9.70 -26.58
N PRO A 34 -11.49 -10.75 -27.22
CA PRO A 34 -12.33 -11.71 -26.50
C PRO A 34 -11.54 -12.45 -25.41
N TRP A 35 -12.22 -12.65 -24.29
CA TRP A 35 -11.79 -13.50 -23.18
C TRP A 35 -12.95 -14.36 -22.70
N ILE A 36 -12.70 -15.63 -22.46
CA ILE A 36 -13.72 -16.52 -21.92
C ILE A 36 -13.71 -16.45 -20.40
N TRP A 37 -14.74 -15.80 -19.84
CA TRP A 37 -14.98 -15.85 -18.40
C TRP A 37 -15.60 -17.23 -18.07
N PRO A 38 -14.92 -18.05 -17.23
CA PRO A 38 -15.42 -19.37 -16.87
C PRO A 38 -16.87 -19.29 -16.35
N ASP A 39 -17.73 -20.21 -16.86
CA ASP A 39 -19.15 -20.34 -16.48
C ASP A 39 -20.09 -19.18 -16.94
N HIS A 40 -19.57 -18.13 -17.56
CA HIS A 40 -20.37 -16.97 -17.99
C HIS A 40 -20.33 -16.70 -19.51
N GLY A 41 -19.32 -17.16 -20.22
CA GLY A 41 -19.20 -17.01 -21.65
C GLY A 41 -18.17 -15.98 -22.09
N GLU A 42 -18.26 -15.54 -23.35
CA GLU A 42 -17.32 -14.62 -23.95
C GLU A 42 -17.62 -13.15 -23.56
N VAL A 43 -16.59 -12.47 -23.07
CA VAL A 43 -16.56 -11.04 -22.76
C VAL A 43 -15.22 -10.46 -23.27
N ASP A 44 -14.98 -9.16 -23.13
CA ASP A 44 -13.68 -8.58 -23.44
C ASP A 44 -12.66 -8.78 -22.28
N ARG A 45 -11.37 -8.64 -22.58
CA ARG A 45 -10.29 -8.78 -21.59
C ARG A 45 -10.33 -7.69 -20.54
N ARG A 46 -10.84 -6.50 -20.84
CA ARG A 46 -11.07 -5.40 -19.87
C ARG A 46 -11.96 -5.88 -18.74
N TYR A 47 -12.97 -6.69 -19.04
CA TYR A 47 -13.87 -7.23 -18.02
C TYR A 47 -13.13 -8.11 -16.99
N GLY A 48 -12.03 -8.77 -17.38
CA GLY A 48 -11.21 -9.54 -16.44
C GLY A 48 -10.59 -8.68 -15.33
N PHE A 49 -10.22 -7.42 -15.61
CA PHE A 49 -9.77 -6.48 -14.57
C PHE A 49 -10.92 -6.14 -13.61
N PHE A 50 -12.11 -5.87 -14.14
CA PHE A 50 -13.27 -5.60 -13.30
C PHE A 50 -13.69 -6.83 -12.49
N ARG A 51 -13.53 -8.04 -13.04
CA ARG A 51 -13.79 -9.28 -12.30
C ARG A 51 -12.89 -9.42 -11.09
N ILE A 52 -11.60 -9.07 -11.21
CA ILE A 52 -10.67 -9.06 -10.09
C ILE A 52 -11.10 -8.02 -9.05
N LEU A 53 -11.46 -6.80 -9.48
CA LEU A 53 -11.98 -5.76 -8.58
C LEU A 53 -13.20 -6.25 -7.78
N GLU A 54 -14.18 -6.84 -8.47
CA GLU A 54 -15.40 -7.37 -7.84
C GLU A 54 -15.09 -8.48 -6.83
N ASP A 55 -14.17 -9.39 -7.13
CA ASP A 55 -13.77 -10.46 -6.24
C ASP A 55 -13.07 -9.95 -4.97
N LEU A 56 -12.21 -8.93 -5.10
CA LEU A 56 -11.53 -8.30 -3.98
C LEU A 56 -12.50 -7.50 -3.10
N ASP A 57 -13.39 -6.73 -3.71
CA ASP A 57 -14.40 -5.95 -2.98
C ASP A 57 -15.44 -6.86 -2.30
N ALA A 58 -15.85 -7.97 -2.95
CA ALA A 58 -16.72 -8.96 -2.34
C ALA A 58 -16.06 -9.66 -1.14
N ALA A 59 -14.76 -9.97 -1.21
CA ALA A 59 -14.00 -10.52 -0.09
C ALA A 59 -13.91 -9.51 1.07
N THR A 60 -13.65 -8.25 0.78
CA THR A 60 -13.66 -7.16 1.78
C THR A 60 -15.02 -7.07 2.47
N ALA A 61 -16.10 -7.03 1.69
CA ALA A 61 -17.46 -6.97 2.23
C ALA A 61 -17.82 -8.21 3.07
N ALA A 62 -17.34 -9.40 2.68
CA ALA A 62 -17.57 -10.62 3.45
C ALA A 62 -16.89 -10.59 4.83
N ILE A 63 -15.66 -10.07 4.92
CA ILE A 63 -14.94 -9.89 6.18
C ILE A 63 -15.67 -8.84 7.05
N ASP A 64 -16.06 -7.70 6.49
CA ASP A 64 -16.80 -6.67 7.23
C ASP A 64 -18.16 -7.18 7.74
N ALA A 65 -18.87 -7.97 6.93
CA ALA A 65 -20.16 -8.57 7.30
C ALA A 65 -20.04 -9.65 8.38
N SER A 66 -18.86 -10.22 8.62
CA SER A 66 -18.65 -11.18 9.72
C SER A 66 -18.85 -10.56 11.09
N GLY A 67 -18.75 -9.22 11.18
CA GLY A 67 -18.90 -8.49 12.44
C GLY A 67 -17.73 -8.65 13.40
N ALA A 68 -16.63 -9.27 12.95
CA ALA A 68 -15.40 -9.35 13.74
C ALA A 68 -14.85 -7.94 14.01
N ALA A 69 -14.68 -7.61 15.29
CA ALA A 69 -14.16 -6.30 15.68
C ALA A 69 -12.70 -6.17 15.23
N ARG A 70 -12.40 -5.12 14.47
CA ARG A 70 -11.01 -4.80 14.12
C ARG A 70 -10.30 -4.25 15.36
N PRO A 71 -9.12 -4.78 15.70
CA PRO A 71 -8.27 -4.16 16.70
C PRO A 71 -8.01 -2.69 16.40
N LEU A 72 -7.80 -1.87 17.43
CA LEU A 72 -7.63 -0.43 17.26
C LEU A 72 -6.41 -0.10 16.37
N ASP A 73 -5.28 -0.76 16.60
CA ASP A 73 -4.07 -0.63 15.81
C ASP A 73 -4.31 -0.90 14.33
N GLN A 74 -5.04 -1.96 14.00
CA GLN A 74 -5.46 -2.27 12.63
C GLN A 74 -6.35 -1.17 12.04
N ALA A 75 -7.38 -0.73 12.78
CA ALA A 75 -8.29 0.30 12.29
C ALA A 75 -7.55 1.62 11.97
N ILE A 76 -6.51 1.95 12.75
CA ILE A 76 -5.72 3.16 12.56
C ILE A 76 -4.79 3.05 11.33
N VAL A 77 -4.18 1.89 11.09
CA VAL A 77 -3.25 1.71 9.95
C VAL A 77 -3.95 1.33 8.64
N ALA A 78 -5.22 0.93 8.69
CA ALA A 78 -5.98 0.54 7.51
C ALA A 78 -5.94 1.58 6.37
N PRO A 79 -6.17 2.89 6.60
CA PRO A 79 -6.04 3.90 5.55
C PRO A 79 -4.63 3.98 4.94
N THR A 80 -3.60 3.76 5.76
CA THR A 80 -2.19 3.78 5.30
C THR A 80 -1.89 2.58 4.40
N THR A 81 -2.47 1.41 4.71
CA THR A 81 -2.36 0.21 3.87
C THR A 81 -2.97 0.46 2.49
N VAL A 82 -4.14 1.09 2.43
CA VAL A 82 -4.78 1.45 1.16
C VAL A 82 -3.93 2.44 0.36
N ALA A 83 -3.47 3.52 1.01
CA ALA A 83 -2.63 4.53 0.36
C ALA A 83 -1.31 3.94 -0.18
N ARG A 84 -0.68 3.03 0.57
CA ARG A 84 0.52 2.31 0.12
C ARG A 84 0.27 1.50 -1.14
N TRP A 85 -0.82 0.73 -1.20
CA TRP A 85 -1.13 -0.09 -2.37
C TRP A 85 -1.55 0.75 -3.58
N GLU A 86 -2.19 1.89 -3.35
CA GLU A 86 -2.46 2.85 -4.43
C GLU A 86 -1.16 3.39 -5.03
N LEU A 87 -0.17 3.74 -4.21
CA LEU A 87 1.17 4.12 -4.66
C LEU A 87 1.87 2.96 -5.38
N ILE A 88 1.83 1.74 -4.84
CA ILE A 88 2.41 0.55 -5.50
C ILE A 88 1.77 0.33 -6.88
N GLY A 89 0.46 0.45 -6.99
CA GLY A 89 -0.25 0.36 -8.28
C GLY A 89 0.17 1.44 -9.28
N LEU A 90 0.43 2.66 -8.82
CA LEU A 90 0.97 3.74 -9.64
C LEU A 90 2.40 3.46 -10.10
N LEU A 91 3.23 2.89 -9.22
CA LEU A 91 4.64 2.56 -9.53
C LEU A 91 4.78 1.29 -10.37
N ALA A 92 3.78 0.39 -10.37
CA ALA A 92 3.88 -0.93 -11.00
C ALA A 92 4.27 -0.91 -12.49
N PRO A 93 3.74 0.01 -13.34
CA PRO A 93 4.11 0.09 -14.76
C PRO A 93 5.41 0.85 -15.04
N LEU A 94 6.06 1.43 -14.02
CA LEU A 94 7.24 2.25 -14.21
C LEU A 94 8.50 1.40 -14.42
N THR A 95 9.48 2.00 -15.05
CA THR A 95 10.83 1.46 -15.17
C THR A 95 11.79 2.20 -14.22
N GLU A 96 12.98 1.67 -14.02
CA GLU A 96 14.02 2.38 -13.26
C GLU A 96 14.38 3.73 -13.90
N ALA A 97 14.36 3.80 -15.24
CA ALA A 97 14.59 5.05 -15.95
C ALA A 97 13.49 6.10 -15.67
N ASP A 98 12.24 5.69 -15.50
CA ASP A 98 11.15 6.57 -15.10
C ASP A 98 11.34 7.12 -13.67
N LEU A 99 11.87 6.29 -12.76
CA LEU A 99 12.13 6.71 -11.39
C LEU A 99 13.18 7.83 -11.32
N ASP A 100 14.18 7.76 -12.17
CA ASP A 100 15.35 8.66 -12.19
C ASP A 100 15.21 9.81 -13.18
N ALA A 101 14.16 9.84 -13.98
CA ALA A 101 13.93 10.90 -14.95
C ALA A 101 13.78 12.26 -14.26
N ASP A 102 14.57 13.24 -14.72
CA ASP A 102 14.53 14.61 -14.22
C ASP A 102 13.33 15.36 -14.81
N PRO A 103 12.34 15.77 -14.00
CA PRO A 103 11.20 16.56 -14.49
C PRO A 103 11.57 18.01 -14.85
N GLY A 104 12.78 18.46 -14.48
CA GLY A 104 13.26 19.81 -14.69
C GLY A 104 12.95 20.76 -13.54
N GLY A 105 13.64 21.91 -13.53
CA GLY A 105 13.51 22.89 -12.44
C GLY A 105 14.07 22.35 -11.12
N ASP A 106 13.46 22.74 -10.02
CA ASP A 106 13.81 22.28 -8.66
C ASP A 106 12.87 21.15 -8.17
N GLU A 107 12.21 20.47 -9.11
CA GLU A 107 11.22 19.44 -8.77
C GLU A 107 11.89 18.06 -8.56
N TRP A 108 11.33 17.29 -7.66
CA TRP A 108 11.86 15.98 -7.32
C TRP A 108 11.60 14.95 -8.42
N THR A 109 12.58 14.07 -8.63
CA THR A 109 12.35 12.81 -9.36
C THR A 109 11.36 11.92 -8.61
N ILE A 110 10.80 10.93 -9.30
CA ILE A 110 9.92 9.95 -8.64
C ILE A 110 10.68 9.20 -7.56
N ARG A 111 11.95 8.84 -7.80
CA ARG A 111 12.81 8.19 -6.79
C ARG A 111 12.96 9.02 -5.52
N GLN A 112 13.21 10.31 -5.65
CA GLN A 112 13.33 11.22 -4.50
C GLN A 112 12.01 11.31 -3.72
N THR A 113 10.88 11.41 -4.42
CA THR A 113 9.56 11.41 -3.77
C THR A 113 9.30 10.12 -3.00
N VAL A 114 9.62 8.96 -3.59
CA VAL A 114 9.44 7.66 -2.92
C VAL A 114 10.43 7.47 -1.77
N ALA A 115 11.67 7.95 -1.91
CA ALA A 115 12.66 7.96 -0.82
C ALA A 115 12.14 8.74 0.38
N HIS A 116 11.58 9.93 0.14
CA HIS A 116 10.95 10.74 1.17
C HIS A 116 9.78 10.04 1.86
N ILE A 117 8.91 9.34 1.10
CA ILE A 117 7.82 8.55 1.69
C ILE A 117 8.36 7.46 2.62
N ILE A 118 9.35 6.69 2.17
CA ILE A 118 9.93 5.58 2.94
C ILE A 118 10.59 6.09 4.21
N ALA A 119 11.46 7.10 4.11
CA ALA A 119 12.17 7.70 5.23
C ALA A 119 11.18 8.32 6.24
N SER A 120 10.22 9.10 5.75
CA SER A 120 9.21 9.71 6.61
C SER A 120 8.33 8.67 7.31
N GLN A 121 7.97 7.57 6.64
CA GLN A 121 7.15 6.52 7.25
C GLN A 121 7.89 5.86 8.41
N HIS A 122 9.19 5.57 8.24
CA HIS A 122 10.03 5.03 9.29
C HIS A 122 10.16 6.02 10.46
N ALA A 123 10.49 7.28 10.17
CA ALA A 123 10.62 8.35 11.16
C ALA A 123 9.30 8.57 11.93
N TYR A 124 8.16 8.54 11.24
CA TYR A 124 6.84 8.65 11.89
C TYR A 124 6.62 7.54 12.91
N GLY A 125 7.01 6.31 12.63
CA GLY A 125 6.95 5.20 13.56
C GLY A 125 7.80 5.47 14.81
N ALA A 126 9.09 5.73 14.62
CA ALA A 126 10.05 5.94 15.70
C ALA A 126 9.68 7.13 16.60
N TYR A 127 9.41 8.29 16.01
CA TYR A 127 9.03 9.49 16.77
C TYR A 127 7.67 9.36 17.45
N THR A 128 6.70 8.67 16.84
CA THR A 128 5.39 8.46 17.47
C THR A 128 5.48 7.49 18.64
N ALA A 129 6.30 6.44 18.53
CA ALA A 129 6.58 5.53 19.64
C ALA A 129 7.26 6.25 20.81
N TRP A 130 8.25 7.10 20.53
CA TRP A 130 8.89 7.92 21.57
C TRP A 130 7.86 8.82 22.29
N TRP A 131 6.97 9.51 21.55
CA TRP A 131 5.93 10.34 22.16
C TRP A 131 4.96 9.52 23.02
N ARG A 132 4.59 8.32 22.55
CA ARG A 132 3.78 7.37 23.33
C ARG A 132 4.42 7.06 24.67
N GLU A 133 5.73 6.79 24.70
CA GLU A 133 6.50 6.47 25.90
C GLU A 133 6.56 7.64 26.90
N GLN A 134 6.53 8.89 26.45
CA GLN A 134 6.50 10.05 27.35
C GLN A 134 5.22 10.10 28.18
N ALA A 135 4.13 9.50 27.73
CA ALA A 135 2.84 9.40 28.44
C ALA A 135 2.29 10.74 28.94
N ILE A 136 2.54 11.84 28.22
CA ILE A 136 2.11 13.18 28.60
C ILE A 136 0.65 13.34 28.16
N ARG A 137 -0.27 13.59 29.13
CA ARG A 137 -1.72 13.72 28.88
C ARG A 137 -2.14 15.13 28.50
N THR A 138 -1.33 15.83 27.72
CA THR A 138 -1.63 17.18 27.22
C THR A 138 -0.97 17.40 25.87
N SER A 139 -1.59 18.22 25.04
CA SER A 139 -1.06 18.68 23.75
C SER A 139 -0.90 20.20 23.79
N ASP A 140 -0.07 20.72 24.67
CA ASP A 140 0.21 22.14 24.78
C ASP A 140 1.67 22.48 24.36
N GLU A 141 1.99 23.76 24.30
CA GLU A 141 3.31 24.25 23.88
C GLU A 141 4.48 23.84 24.82
N ARG A 142 4.18 23.34 26.02
CA ARG A 142 5.19 22.89 27.01
C ARG A 142 5.66 21.47 26.76
N LEU A 143 5.10 20.77 25.77
CA LEU A 143 5.60 19.44 25.38
C LEU A 143 7.10 19.50 25.04
N PRO A 144 7.94 18.57 25.51
CA PRO A 144 9.35 18.54 25.14
C PRO A 144 9.51 18.34 23.63
N PHE A 145 10.69 18.65 23.11
CA PHE A 145 11.04 18.22 21.75
C PHE A 145 11.61 16.80 21.79
N ALA A 146 11.28 16.03 20.80
CA ALA A 146 11.91 14.72 20.62
C ALA A 146 13.41 14.93 20.36
N PRO A 147 14.29 14.03 20.86
CA PRO A 147 15.72 14.10 20.53
C PRO A 147 15.95 13.85 19.04
N ASP A 148 17.00 14.43 18.51
CA ASP A 148 17.48 14.11 17.16
C ASP A 148 17.98 12.66 17.10
N GLY A 149 17.87 12.03 15.92
CA GLY A 149 18.47 10.72 15.64
C GLY A 149 17.71 9.53 16.26
N LEU A 150 16.40 9.66 16.45
CA LEU A 150 15.54 8.52 16.82
C LEU A 150 15.32 7.55 15.67
N ASP A 151 15.50 7.98 14.45
CA ASP A 151 15.40 7.20 13.23
C ASP A 151 16.72 6.51 12.88
N ASP A 152 16.62 5.32 12.32
CA ASP A 152 17.77 4.55 11.87
C ASP A 152 18.33 5.15 10.57
N PRO A 153 19.64 5.49 10.49
CA PRO A 153 20.27 6.01 9.28
C PRO A 153 20.13 5.12 8.04
N ALA A 154 19.84 3.82 8.18
CA ALA A 154 19.56 2.93 7.07
C ALA A 154 18.28 3.31 6.28
N TRP A 155 17.42 4.14 6.88
CA TRP A 155 16.20 4.67 6.29
C TRP A 155 16.31 6.15 5.90
N ASP A 156 17.52 6.72 5.98
CA ASP A 156 17.77 8.09 5.55
C ASP A 156 17.30 8.30 4.11
N GLU A 157 16.75 9.47 3.83
CA GLU A 157 16.17 9.82 2.53
C GLU A 157 17.17 9.66 1.39
N ALA A 158 18.47 9.91 1.64
CA ALA A 158 19.52 9.74 0.65
C ALA A 158 19.71 8.28 0.17
N VAL A 159 19.25 7.29 0.94
CA VAL A 159 19.44 5.86 0.65
C VAL A 159 18.13 5.05 0.60
N ALA A 160 17.04 5.59 1.12
CA ALA A 160 15.78 4.88 1.34
C ALA A 160 15.19 4.25 0.06
N ALA A 161 15.34 4.88 -1.10
CA ALA A 161 14.87 4.36 -2.39
C ALA A 161 16.00 3.91 -3.33
N ASN A 162 17.18 3.58 -2.79
CA ASN A 162 18.27 3.00 -3.59
C ASN A 162 17.91 1.59 -4.07
N GLY A 163 18.40 1.22 -5.26
CA GLY A 163 18.22 -0.11 -5.85
C GLY A 163 17.15 -0.18 -6.93
N SER A 164 16.75 -1.39 -7.28
CA SER A 164 15.74 -1.64 -8.29
C SER A 164 14.33 -1.22 -7.82
N LEU A 165 13.40 -1.06 -8.77
CA LEU A 165 12.00 -0.75 -8.47
C LEU A 165 11.37 -1.77 -7.51
N ASP A 166 11.68 -3.06 -7.67
CA ASP A 166 11.19 -4.12 -6.76
C ASP A 166 11.74 -3.95 -5.35
N GLN A 167 13.02 -3.56 -5.21
CA GLN A 167 13.61 -3.27 -3.90
C GLN A 167 12.97 -2.04 -3.26
N VAL A 168 12.67 -1.02 -4.03
CA VAL A 168 11.97 0.20 -3.56
C VAL A 168 10.55 -0.15 -3.08
N ARG A 169 9.80 -0.95 -3.86
CA ARG A 169 8.47 -1.45 -3.47
C ARG A 169 8.53 -2.28 -2.18
N GLY A 170 9.51 -3.17 -2.07
CA GLY A 170 9.75 -3.93 -0.85
C GLY A 170 10.02 -3.03 0.37
N ARG A 171 10.80 -1.96 0.22
CA ARG A 171 11.06 -1.01 1.31
C ARG A 171 9.82 -0.21 1.74
N LEU A 172 8.89 0.10 0.82
CA LEU A 172 7.60 0.69 1.19
C LEU A 172 6.81 -0.22 2.15
N HIS A 173 6.83 -1.54 1.92
CA HIS A 173 6.24 -2.50 2.83
C HIS A 173 6.97 -2.53 4.18
N LEU A 174 8.28 -2.69 4.17
CA LEU A 174 9.10 -2.81 5.38
C LEU A 174 9.04 -1.56 6.26
N ALA A 175 9.04 -0.35 5.67
CA ALA A 175 8.92 0.89 6.43
C ALA A 175 7.59 0.98 7.19
N LEU A 176 6.49 0.58 6.56
CA LEU A 176 5.18 0.56 7.22
C LEU A 176 5.10 -0.55 8.29
N GLU A 177 5.64 -1.74 7.99
CA GLU A 177 5.71 -2.85 8.95
C GLU A 177 6.51 -2.48 10.20
N GLY A 178 7.70 -1.90 10.03
CA GLY A 178 8.53 -1.43 11.12
C GLY A 178 7.84 -0.37 11.97
N ALA A 179 7.25 0.64 11.33
CA ALA A 179 6.49 1.69 12.02
C ALA A 179 5.30 1.12 12.80
N THR A 180 4.58 0.17 12.22
CA THR A 180 3.42 -0.47 12.85
C THR A 180 3.82 -1.34 14.03
N ALA A 181 4.93 -2.08 13.92
CA ALA A 181 5.43 -2.92 15.00
C ALA A 181 5.80 -2.11 16.26
N LEU A 182 6.30 -0.88 16.10
CA LEU A 182 6.60 0.04 17.20
C LEU A 182 5.35 0.53 17.93
N LEU A 183 4.20 0.44 17.30
CA LEU A 183 2.91 0.95 17.81
C LEU A 183 1.88 -0.17 17.99
N SER A 184 2.34 -1.42 18.03
CA SER A 184 1.50 -2.56 18.40
C SER A 184 0.91 -2.33 19.80
N ASP A 185 -0.29 -2.82 20.02
CA ASP A 185 -1.00 -2.73 21.32
C ASP A 185 -1.33 -1.31 21.79
N LEU A 186 -1.35 -0.33 20.87
CA LEU A 186 -1.76 1.04 21.17
C LEU A 186 -3.21 1.04 21.68
N THR A 187 -3.43 1.73 22.79
CA THR A 187 -4.75 1.89 23.41
C THR A 187 -5.41 3.20 23.03
N SER A 188 -6.74 3.27 23.18
CA SER A 188 -7.50 4.50 22.93
C SER A 188 -7.02 5.68 23.78
N ASP A 189 -6.60 5.41 25.03
CA ASP A 189 -6.09 6.43 25.94
C ASP A 189 -4.74 7.00 25.45
N GLU A 190 -3.88 6.17 24.89
CA GLU A 190 -2.57 6.57 24.37
C GLU A 190 -2.67 7.42 23.12
N LEU A 191 -3.75 7.29 22.33
CA LEU A 191 -4.01 8.18 21.20
C LEU A 191 -4.15 9.65 21.62
N ALA A 192 -4.59 9.91 22.87
CA ALA A 192 -4.74 11.25 23.41
C ALA A 192 -3.46 11.81 24.04
N PHE A 193 -2.37 11.03 24.12
CA PHE A 193 -1.11 11.55 24.61
C PHE A 193 -0.59 12.67 23.74
N GLY A 194 -0.01 13.69 24.37
CA GLY A 194 0.58 14.83 23.71
C GLY A 194 1.80 14.45 22.89
N ALA A 195 1.90 15.03 21.73
CA ALA A 195 2.99 14.87 20.78
C ALA A 195 3.25 16.18 20.04
N ARG A 196 4.30 16.25 19.23
CA ARG A 196 4.54 17.36 18.32
C ARG A 196 4.53 16.89 16.87
N TRP A 197 4.08 17.78 16.00
CA TRP A 197 4.28 17.73 14.56
C TRP A 197 5.10 18.96 14.17
N SER A 198 6.39 18.76 13.93
CA SER A 198 7.34 19.89 13.92
C SER A 198 7.20 20.69 15.22
N ASP A 199 6.94 21.98 15.14
CA ASP A 199 6.74 22.85 16.32
C ASP A 199 5.30 22.84 16.87
N LEU A 200 4.36 22.21 16.17
CA LEU A 200 2.95 22.23 16.55
C LEU A 200 2.64 21.16 17.60
N PRO A 201 1.97 21.53 18.72
CA PRO A 201 1.46 20.53 19.65
C PRO A 201 0.27 19.80 19.03
N VAL A 202 0.34 18.48 19.04
CA VAL A 202 -0.67 17.55 18.50
C VAL A 202 -0.85 16.37 19.46
N THR A 203 -1.51 15.30 19.01
CA THR A 203 -1.60 14.05 19.76
C THR A 203 -0.90 12.90 19.01
N VAL A 204 -0.64 11.81 19.73
CA VAL A 204 -0.17 10.54 19.15
C VAL A 204 -1.14 10.08 18.05
N GLY A 205 -2.46 10.17 18.29
CA GLY A 205 -3.47 9.82 17.30
C GLY A 205 -3.40 10.68 16.03
N PHE A 206 -3.13 11.98 16.16
CA PHE A 206 -2.92 12.85 15.01
C PHE A 206 -1.71 12.41 14.18
N ARG A 207 -0.57 12.15 14.85
CA ARG A 207 0.64 11.71 14.14
C ARG A 207 0.41 10.43 13.35
N GLN A 208 -0.30 9.48 13.94
CA GLN A 208 -0.60 8.20 13.30
C GLN A 208 -1.59 8.35 12.14
N GLY A 209 -2.62 9.19 12.29
CA GLY A 209 -3.55 9.51 11.20
C GLY A 209 -2.87 10.23 10.02
N ARG A 210 -1.75 10.92 10.27
CA ARG A 210 -0.97 11.60 9.21
C ARG A 210 -0.31 10.63 8.21
N TRP A 211 -0.05 9.37 8.60
CA TRP A 211 0.65 8.41 7.73
C TRP A 211 -0.04 8.23 6.38
N ALA A 212 -1.34 7.95 6.40
CA ALA A 212 -2.11 7.76 5.17
C ALA A 212 -2.12 9.01 4.30
N SER A 213 -2.41 10.17 4.90
CA SER A 213 -2.49 11.43 4.15
C SER A 213 -1.14 11.83 3.55
N HIS A 214 -0.02 11.52 4.20
CA HIS A 214 1.31 11.79 3.68
C HIS A 214 1.63 10.94 2.45
N ILE A 215 1.36 9.62 2.51
CA ILE A 215 1.53 8.76 1.32
C ILE A 215 0.65 9.25 0.18
N THR A 216 -0.63 9.58 0.45
CA THR A 216 -1.55 10.08 -0.58
C THR A 216 -1.09 11.40 -1.19
N GLU A 217 -0.61 12.35 -0.37
CA GLU A 217 -0.05 13.63 -0.82
C GLU A 217 1.10 13.41 -1.82
N HIS A 218 2.03 12.54 -1.48
CA HIS A 218 3.17 12.23 -2.33
C HIS A 218 2.84 11.31 -3.51
N THR A 219 1.78 10.50 -3.43
CA THR A 219 1.23 9.79 -4.60
C THR A 219 0.75 10.79 -5.65
N VAL A 220 0.06 11.86 -5.23
CA VAL A 220 -0.32 12.97 -6.14
C VAL A 220 0.92 13.68 -6.71
N GLN A 221 1.99 13.81 -5.92
CA GLN A 221 3.24 14.38 -6.41
C GLN A 221 3.88 13.49 -7.49
N VAL A 222 3.89 12.17 -7.33
CA VAL A 222 4.34 11.23 -8.38
C VAL A 222 3.50 11.38 -9.65
N ASP A 223 2.16 11.43 -9.53
CA ASP A 223 1.26 11.68 -10.68
C ASP A 223 1.63 13.00 -11.39
N LYS A 224 1.89 14.08 -10.64
CA LYS A 224 2.32 15.37 -11.18
C LYS A 224 3.66 15.27 -11.91
N THR A 225 4.64 14.58 -11.33
CA THR A 225 5.95 14.36 -11.95
C THR A 225 5.81 13.59 -13.27
N LEU A 226 4.98 12.54 -13.33
CA LEU A 226 4.72 11.81 -14.57
C LEU A 226 4.13 12.71 -15.66
N VAL A 227 3.21 13.61 -15.32
CA VAL A 227 2.65 14.59 -16.26
C VAL A 227 3.74 15.52 -16.81
N TRP A 228 4.65 16.01 -15.99
CA TRP A 228 5.77 16.86 -16.44
C TRP A 228 6.76 16.10 -17.32
N LEU A 229 6.97 14.82 -17.07
CA LEU A 229 7.74 13.93 -17.94
C LEU A 229 7.03 13.59 -19.26
N GLY A 230 5.81 14.11 -19.47
CA GLY A 230 4.99 13.83 -20.66
C GLY A 230 4.40 12.42 -20.70
N ARG A 231 4.45 11.68 -19.58
CA ARG A 231 3.92 10.34 -19.48
C ARG A 231 2.43 10.37 -19.13
N GLN A 232 1.62 9.81 -20.03
CA GLN A 232 0.20 9.59 -19.80
C GLN A 232 -0.04 8.12 -19.49
N PRO A 233 -0.74 7.77 -18.39
CA PRO A 233 -1.04 6.39 -18.09
C PRO A 233 -1.98 5.80 -19.14
N SER A 234 -1.71 4.57 -19.56
CA SER A 234 -2.59 3.78 -20.42
C SER A 234 -3.88 3.38 -19.70
N GLU A 235 -4.86 2.82 -20.41
CA GLU A 235 -6.07 2.30 -19.78
C GLU A 235 -5.74 1.12 -18.86
N ALA A 236 -4.90 0.19 -19.32
CA ALA A 236 -4.46 -0.95 -18.52
C ALA A 236 -3.74 -0.51 -17.23
N GLU A 237 -2.86 0.49 -17.29
CA GLU A 237 -2.17 1.03 -16.11
C GLU A 237 -3.15 1.61 -15.08
N ARG A 238 -4.20 2.32 -15.54
CA ARG A 238 -5.25 2.85 -14.64
C ARG A 238 -6.05 1.73 -14.00
N LEU A 239 -6.40 0.69 -14.75
CA LEU A 239 -7.11 -0.47 -14.23
C LEU A 239 -6.27 -1.24 -13.20
N VAL A 240 -4.97 -1.40 -13.45
CA VAL A 240 -4.03 -2.01 -12.50
C VAL A 240 -3.96 -1.22 -11.19
N ARG A 241 -3.91 0.12 -11.26
CA ARG A 241 -3.95 0.97 -10.06
C ARG A 241 -5.23 0.75 -9.24
N LEU A 242 -6.39 0.60 -9.90
CA LEU A 242 -7.65 0.27 -9.22
C LEU A 242 -7.61 -1.10 -8.55
N VAL A 243 -7.05 -2.12 -9.22
CA VAL A 243 -6.88 -3.47 -8.64
C VAL A 243 -5.98 -3.41 -7.41
N ALA A 244 -4.85 -2.71 -7.48
CA ALA A 244 -3.96 -2.53 -6.34
C ALA A 244 -4.65 -1.84 -5.16
N ALA A 245 -5.42 -0.78 -5.40
CA ALA A 245 -6.19 -0.09 -4.36
C ALA A 245 -7.28 -1.00 -3.75
N ALA A 246 -7.95 -1.84 -4.56
CA ALA A 246 -8.92 -2.83 -4.06
C ALA A 246 -8.25 -3.88 -3.17
N TRP A 247 -7.09 -4.37 -3.57
CA TRP A 247 -6.29 -5.24 -2.72
C TRP A 247 -5.90 -4.57 -1.42
N GLY A 248 -5.47 -3.30 -1.46
CA GLY A 248 -5.15 -2.51 -0.26
C GLY A 248 -6.31 -2.44 0.73
N ARG A 249 -7.56 -2.33 0.24
CA ARG A 249 -8.75 -2.38 1.10
C ARG A 249 -8.94 -3.75 1.75
N LEU A 250 -8.74 -4.82 0.99
CA LEU A 250 -8.85 -6.19 1.51
C LEU A 250 -7.73 -6.50 2.51
N GLU A 251 -6.47 -6.18 2.19
CA GLU A 251 -5.35 -6.35 3.11
C GLU A 251 -5.57 -5.58 4.42
N ALA A 252 -6.11 -4.36 4.35
CA ALA A 252 -6.43 -3.55 5.52
C ALA A 252 -7.44 -4.21 6.48
N CYS A 253 -8.18 -5.22 6.03
CA CYS A 253 -9.06 -6.00 6.89
C CYS A 253 -8.32 -7.04 7.74
N VAL A 254 -7.10 -7.43 7.36
CA VAL A 254 -6.35 -8.53 8.00
C VAL A 254 -4.97 -8.12 8.52
N TRP A 255 -4.43 -6.99 8.07
CA TRP A 255 -3.11 -6.52 8.48
C TRP A 255 -3.23 -5.36 9.51
N PRO A 256 -2.38 -5.28 10.55
CA PRO A 256 -1.19 -6.08 10.83
C PRO A 256 -1.48 -7.47 11.42
N ARG A 257 -2.67 -7.73 11.83
CA ARG A 257 -3.11 -9.06 12.29
C ARG A 257 -4.57 -9.31 11.87
N PRO A 258 -4.89 -10.51 11.39
CA PRO A 258 -6.25 -10.84 11.02
C PRO A 258 -7.16 -10.84 12.26
N PRO A 259 -8.44 -10.42 12.14
CA PRO A 259 -9.40 -10.51 13.23
C PRO A 259 -9.68 -11.96 13.64
N ASP A 260 -9.62 -12.87 12.67
CA ASP A 260 -9.73 -14.33 12.86
C ASP A 260 -9.07 -15.09 11.69
N ALA A 261 -8.99 -16.42 11.80
CA ALA A 261 -8.39 -17.27 10.78
C ALA A 261 -9.23 -17.31 9.48
N ASP A 262 -10.55 -17.12 9.58
CA ASP A 262 -11.43 -17.12 8.41
C ASP A 262 -11.21 -15.87 7.55
N ALA A 263 -11.01 -14.71 8.14
CA ALA A 263 -10.69 -13.49 7.43
C ALA A 263 -9.38 -13.64 6.62
N LEU A 264 -8.34 -14.23 7.22
CA LEU A 264 -7.09 -14.50 6.52
C LEU A 264 -7.29 -15.48 5.36
N ARG A 265 -8.05 -16.55 5.58
CA ARG A 265 -8.38 -17.54 4.53
C ARG A 265 -9.14 -16.88 3.37
N VAL A 266 -10.15 -16.06 3.66
CA VAL A 266 -10.92 -15.31 2.64
C VAL A 266 -9.98 -14.42 1.81
N THR A 267 -9.05 -13.73 2.46
CA THR A 267 -8.06 -12.85 1.81
C THR A 267 -7.14 -13.63 0.87
N VAL A 268 -6.56 -14.74 1.35
CA VAL A 268 -5.65 -15.60 0.55
C VAL A 268 -6.39 -16.22 -0.64
N ASP A 269 -7.62 -16.67 -0.44
CA ASP A 269 -8.43 -17.25 -1.52
C ASP A 269 -8.83 -16.20 -2.56
N ALA A 270 -9.10 -14.95 -2.15
CA ALA A 270 -9.33 -13.84 -3.08
C ALA A 270 -8.07 -13.52 -3.91
N ALA A 271 -6.89 -13.49 -3.28
CA ALA A 271 -5.61 -13.30 -3.99
C ALA A 271 -5.34 -14.42 -5.00
N ARG A 272 -5.63 -15.67 -4.66
CA ARG A 272 -5.51 -16.82 -5.60
C ARG A 272 -6.43 -16.68 -6.80
N ARG A 273 -7.70 -16.27 -6.58
CA ARG A 273 -8.63 -16.03 -7.69
C ARG A 273 -8.17 -14.87 -8.57
N ALA A 274 -7.72 -13.76 -7.98
CA ALA A 274 -7.17 -12.63 -8.71
C ALA A 274 -5.99 -13.04 -9.60
N ALA A 275 -5.02 -13.79 -9.06
CA ALA A 275 -3.88 -14.29 -9.81
C ALA A 275 -4.30 -15.24 -10.96
N ALA A 276 -5.22 -16.16 -10.71
CA ALA A 276 -5.74 -17.07 -11.74
C ALA A 276 -6.46 -16.32 -12.86
N THR A 277 -7.28 -15.32 -12.52
CA THR A 277 -7.98 -14.48 -13.49
C THR A 277 -7.00 -13.66 -14.32
N ALA A 278 -6.01 -13.00 -13.68
CA ALA A 278 -5.00 -12.21 -14.37
C ALA A 278 -4.19 -13.06 -15.38
N ALA A 279 -3.74 -14.24 -14.96
CA ALA A 279 -3.02 -15.19 -15.84
C ALA A 279 -3.90 -15.61 -17.03
N SER A 280 -5.19 -15.88 -16.83
CA SER A 280 -6.15 -16.23 -17.90
C SER A 280 -6.36 -15.07 -18.86
N VAL A 281 -6.53 -13.85 -18.36
CA VAL A 281 -6.69 -12.62 -19.17
C VAL A 281 -5.45 -12.38 -20.04
N ARG A 282 -4.24 -12.52 -19.46
CA ARG A 282 -2.98 -12.43 -20.18
C ARG A 282 -2.88 -13.48 -21.30
N ALA A 283 -3.19 -14.74 -21.00
CA ALA A 283 -3.06 -15.87 -21.95
C ALA A 283 -3.98 -15.73 -23.16
N ALA A 284 -5.15 -15.11 -23.01
CA ALA A 284 -6.10 -14.92 -24.12
C ALA A 284 -5.56 -14.03 -25.26
N GLY A 285 -4.49 -13.29 -25.07
CA GLY A 285 -3.85 -12.46 -26.11
C GLY A 285 -2.71 -13.13 -26.88
N THR A 286 -2.34 -14.35 -26.53
CA THR A 286 -1.24 -15.11 -27.17
C THR A 286 -1.74 -16.20 -28.11
N ALA A 287 -3.04 -16.39 -28.27
CA ALA A 287 -3.70 -17.29 -29.19
C ALA A 287 -4.18 -16.55 -30.43
#